data_699db8d7ad213c30eb04136abcedfb94
#
_entry.id   699db8d7ad213c30eb04136abcedfb94
#
_cell.length_a   1.000
_cell.length_b   1.000
_cell.length_c   1.000
_cell.angle_alpha   90.00
_cell.angle_beta   90.00
_cell.angle_gamma   90.00
#
_symmetry.space_group_name_H-M   'P 1'
#
loop_
_entity.id
_entity.type
_entity.pdbx_description
1 polymer ?
#
loop_
_entity_poly.entity_id
_entity_poly.type
_entity_poly.pdbx_seq_one_letter_code
_entity_poly.pdbx_strand_id
1 'polypeptide(L)'
;GVSMVCIYTVAESWLNDRSSNKNRGSVLSVYMVILYGAMGIGMFLLNFSSPKNFQPFILVSVITSAALIPILLTKKKPPNFKKIQAMNMRELYEASPFGMVSSLFYGTIQSALFTLLAVYATSMNFTILEISIVTFLLAISGAVAQFPVGKISDIYDRRRVIVFSTFGEAI
;
A
#
# COMPACT_ATOMS: atom_id res chain seq x y z
N GLY A 1 -9.46 -5.60 7.79
CA GLY A 1 -9.96 -6.84 7.22
C GLY A 1 -10.42 -6.70 5.77
N VAL A 2 -11.38 -7.50 5.35
CA VAL A 2 -11.86 -7.60 3.96
C VAL A 2 -12.27 -6.24 3.36
N SER A 3 -12.95 -5.39 4.11
CA SER A 3 -13.38 -4.06 3.65
C SER A 3 -12.22 -3.17 3.19
N MET A 4 -11.09 -3.22 3.88
CA MET A 4 -9.88 -2.44 3.50
C MET A 4 -9.29 -2.93 2.19
N VAL A 5 -9.21 -4.25 2.02
CA VAL A 5 -8.73 -4.84 0.75
C VAL A 5 -9.63 -4.43 -0.41
N CYS A 6 -10.96 -4.44 -0.22
CA CYS A 6 -11.91 -3.97 -1.23
C CYS A 6 -11.67 -2.49 -1.59
N ILE A 7 -11.47 -1.61 -0.60
CA ILE A 7 -11.21 -0.18 -0.84
C ILE A 7 -9.93 0.01 -1.66
N TYR A 8 -8.85 -0.66 -1.29
CA TYR A 8 -7.59 -0.57 -2.02
C TYR A 8 -7.72 -1.09 -3.46
N THR A 9 -8.34 -2.26 -3.64
CA THR A 9 -8.56 -2.83 -4.97
C THR A 9 -9.38 -1.91 -5.87
N VAL A 10 -10.45 -1.31 -5.34
CA VAL A 10 -11.29 -0.35 -6.09
C VAL A 10 -10.49 0.90 -6.44
N ALA A 11 -9.73 1.47 -5.48
CA ALA A 11 -8.93 2.67 -5.70
C ALA A 11 -7.84 2.43 -6.76
N GLU A 12 -7.10 1.33 -6.65
CA GLU A 12 -6.06 0.95 -7.60
C GLU A 12 -6.62 0.66 -8.99
N SER A 13 -7.74 -0.05 -9.06
CA SER A 13 -8.43 -0.31 -10.31
C SER A 13 -8.89 0.98 -11.00
N TRP A 14 -9.44 1.91 -10.23
CA TRP A 14 -9.88 3.20 -10.74
C TRP A 14 -8.73 4.07 -11.23
N LEU A 15 -7.62 4.14 -10.47
CA LEU A 15 -6.41 4.85 -10.87
C LEU A 15 -5.80 4.23 -12.14
N ASN A 16 -5.80 2.92 -12.21
CA ASN A 16 -5.29 2.19 -13.37
C ASN A 16 -6.13 2.46 -14.64
N ASP A 17 -7.46 2.49 -14.53
CA ASP A 17 -8.37 2.79 -15.64
C ASP A 17 -8.24 4.24 -16.14
N ARG A 18 -7.98 5.19 -15.22
CA ARG A 18 -7.82 6.61 -15.53
C ARG A 18 -6.41 6.98 -15.99
N SER A 19 -5.45 6.08 -15.85
CA SER A 19 -4.06 6.29 -16.25
C SER A 19 -3.81 5.84 -17.68
N SER A 20 -3.05 6.63 -18.44
CA SER A 20 -2.52 6.20 -19.73
C SER A 20 -1.32 5.26 -19.52
N ASN A 21 -0.99 4.46 -20.54
CA ASN A 21 0.21 3.60 -20.47
C ASN A 21 1.50 4.39 -20.22
N LYS A 22 1.50 5.69 -20.58
CA LYS A 22 2.68 6.57 -20.44
C LYS A 22 2.90 7.10 -19.01
N ASN A 23 1.85 7.23 -18.21
CA ASN A 23 1.93 7.82 -16.86
C ASN A 23 1.43 6.92 -15.74
N ARG A 24 1.09 5.67 -16.05
CA ARG A 24 0.52 4.72 -15.08
C ARG A 24 1.46 4.46 -13.91
N GLY A 25 2.76 4.27 -14.17
CA GLY A 25 3.75 4.07 -13.13
C GLY A 25 3.84 5.26 -12.18
N SER A 26 3.91 6.47 -12.72
CA SER A 26 3.97 7.70 -11.92
C SER A 26 2.71 7.93 -11.08
N VAL A 27 1.53 7.66 -11.63
CA VAL A 27 0.25 7.80 -10.88
C VAL A 27 0.18 6.80 -9.74
N LEU A 28 0.53 5.54 -9.99
CA LEU A 28 0.55 4.51 -8.95
C LEU A 28 1.63 4.78 -7.89
N SER A 29 2.79 5.34 -8.29
CA SER A 29 3.83 5.73 -7.33
C SER A 29 3.35 6.82 -6.38
N VAL A 30 2.68 7.85 -6.88
CA VAL A 30 2.09 8.90 -6.03
C VAL A 30 1.06 8.31 -5.06
N TYR A 31 0.21 7.40 -5.55
CA TYR A 31 -0.75 6.70 -4.70
C TYR A 31 -0.05 5.93 -3.58
N MET A 32 1.01 5.19 -3.89
CA MET A 32 1.79 4.44 -2.89
C MET A 32 2.50 5.35 -1.89
N VAL A 33 3.04 6.49 -2.34
CA VAL A 33 3.63 7.50 -1.44
C VAL A 33 2.61 8.01 -0.43
N ILE A 34 1.38 8.30 -0.88
CA ILE A 34 0.29 8.74 -0.01
C ILE A 34 -0.09 7.61 0.97
N LEU A 35 -0.19 6.39 0.50
CA LEU A 35 -0.57 5.23 1.31
C LEU A 35 0.46 4.93 2.41
N TYR A 36 1.74 4.83 2.06
CA TYR A 36 2.81 4.59 3.02
C TYR A 36 3.04 5.79 3.95
N GLY A 37 2.92 7.00 3.43
CA GLY A 37 2.99 8.22 4.24
C GLY A 37 1.88 8.28 5.29
N ALA A 38 0.64 7.99 4.88
CA ALA A 38 -0.49 7.93 5.82
C ALA A 38 -0.34 6.79 6.84
N MET A 39 0.17 5.63 6.42
CA MET A 39 0.46 4.51 7.31
C MET A 39 1.54 4.89 8.36
N GLY A 40 2.62 5.53 7.92
CA GLY A 40 3.68 6.00 8.81
C GLY A 40 3.18 7.04 9.82
N ILE A 41 2.42 8.04 9.36
CA ILE A 41 1.82 9.05 10.22
C ILE A 41 0.83 8.40 11.21
N GLY A 42 0.06 7.42 10.74
CA GLY A 42 -0.90 6.69 11.57
C GLY A 42 -0.27 6.02 12.79
N MET A 43 0.97 5.56 12.68
CA MET A 43 1.71 4.97 13.80
C MET A 43 1.97 5.96 14.94
N PHE A 44 2.18 7.24 14.63
CA PHE A 44 2.35 8.25 15.68
C PHE A 44 1.07 8.54 16.46
N LEU A 45 -0.10 8.27 15.88
CA LEU A 45 -1.37 8.45 16.59
C LEU A 45 -1.50 7.53 17.80
N LEU A 46 -0.79 6.40 17.83
CA LEU A 46 -0.74 5.50 18.98
C LEU A 46 -0.06 6.12 20.19
N ASN A 47 0.75 7.16 20.01
CA ASN A 47 1.44 7.85 21.12
C ASN A 47 0.52 8.85 21.87
N PHE A 48 -0.62 9.23 21.27
CA PHE A 48 -1.56 10.15 21.91
C PHE A 48 -2.48 9.49 22.94
N SER A 49 -2.57 8.16 22.93
CA SER A 49 -3.41 7.43 23.87
C SER A 49 -2.92 6.00 24.05
N SER A 50 -3.11 5.46 25.27
CA SER A 50 -2.78 4.06 25.55
C SER A 50 -3.62 3.12 24.68
N PRO A 51 -3.01 2.11 24.03
CA PRO A 51 -3.74 1.10 23.24
C PRO A 51 -4.78 0.31 24.05
N LYS A 52 -4.69 0.36 25.39
CA LYS A 52 -5.64 -0.30 26.30
C LYS A 52 -6.95 0.49 26.45
N ASN A 53 -6.98 1.75 26.03
CA ASN A 53 -8.14 2.62 26.15
C ASN A 53 -8.98 2.58 24.85
N PHE A 54 -10.22 3.06 24.93
CA PHE A 54 -11.12 3.14 23.77
C PHE A 54 -10.83 4.34 22.84
N GLN A 55 -10.06 5.31 23.30
CA GLN A 55 -9.76 6.55 22.57
C GLN A 55 -9.15 6.33 21.17
N PRO A 56 -8.17 5.43 20.95
CA PRO A 56 -7.63 5.16 19.63
C PRO A 56 -8.69 4.64 18.65
N PHE A 57 -9.64 3.83 19.13
CA PHE A 57 -10.72 3.29 18.30
C PHE A 57 -11.72 4.37 17.87
N ILE A 58 -12.03 5.32 18.77
CA ILE A 58 -12.85 6.50 18.41
C ILE A 58 -12.12 7.34 17.36
N LEU A 59 -10.83 7.61 17.56
CA LEU A 59 -10.03 8.40 16.62
C LEU A 59 -10.05 7.77 15.21
N VAL A 60 -9.83 6.47 15.11
CA VAL A 60 -9.90 5.74 13.84
C VAL A 60 -11.29 5.86 13.21
N SER A 61 -12.36 5.70 13.99
CA SER A 61 -13.73 5.83 13.50
C SER A 61 -14.03 7.23 12.96
N VAL A 62 -13.59 8.26 13.67
CA VAL A 62 -13.77 9.67 13.24
C VAL A 62 -13.00 9.94 11.96
N ILE A 63 -11.72 9.55 11.87
CA ILE A 63 -10.90 9.75 10.68
C ILE A 63 -11.49 8.99 9.48
N THR A 64 -11.93 7.75 9.68
CA THR A 64 -12.55 6.94 8.62
C THR A 64 -13.85 7.57 8.13
N SER A 65 -14.68 8.08 9.03
CA SER A 65 -15.91 8.78 8.70
C SER A 65 -15.63 10.11 7.97
N ALA A 66 -14.64 10.85 8.42
CA ALA A 66 -14.23 12.10 7.76
C ALA A 66 -13.68 11.86 6.34
N ALA A 67 -13.03 10.72 6.09
CA ALA A 67 -12.54 10.35 4.77
C ALA A 67 -13.67 10.13 3.74
N LEU A 68 -14.90 9.89 4.17
CA LEU A 68 -16.07 9.78 3.28
C LEU A 68 -16.53 11.15 2.74
N ILE A 69 -16.26 12.23 3.46
CA ILE A 69 -16.73 13.59 3.10
C ILE A 69 -16.27 14.00 1.69
N PRO A 70 -14.97 13.96 1.33
CA PRO A 70 -14.54 14.35 -0.01
C PRO A 70 -15.09 13.41 -1.10
N ILE A 71 -15.33 12.15 -0.78
CA ILE A 71 -15.92 11.18 -1.73
C ILE A 71 -17.37 11.56 -2.02
N LEU A 72 -18.16 11.87 -0.99
CA LEU A 72 -19.58 12.26 -1.11
C LEU A 72 -19.74 13.62 -1.80
N LEU A 73 -18.80 14.54 -1.63
CA LEU A 73 -18.80 15.84 -2.28
C LEU A 73 -18.37 15.79 -3.75
N THR A 74 -17.79 14.68 -4.20
CA THR A 74 -17.27 14.54 -5.56
C THR A 74 -18.44 14.32 -6.54
N LYS A 75 -18.64 15.28 -7.45
CA LYS A 75 -19.65 15.20 -8.54
C LYS A 75 -19.19 14.37 -9.76
N LYS A 76 -18.01 13.76 -9.70
CA LYS A 76 -17.50 12.99 -10.83
C LYS A 76 -18.25 11.67 -10.95
N LYS A 77 -18.60 11.32 -12.19
CA LYS A 77 -19.27 10.04 -12.50
C LYS A 77 -18.41 8.87 -12.01
N PRO A 78 -19.02 7.84 -11.41
CA PRO A 78 -18.31 6.63 -11.02
C PRO A 78 -17.62 6.01 -12.24
N PRO A 79 -16.53 5.25 -12.06
CA PRO A 79 -15.87 4.55 -13.15
C PRO A 79 -16.88 3.64 -13.86
N ASN A 80 -16.84 3.65 -15.20
CA ASN A 80 -17.65 2.75 -15.99
C ASN A 80 -16.98 1.36 -15.92
N PHE A 81 -17.41 0.55 -14.99
CA PHE A 81 -16.95 -0.84 -14.95
C PHE A 81 -17.53 -1.54 -16.18
N LYS A 82 -16.71 -1.68 -17.23
CA LYS A 82 -16.99 -2.67 -18.27
C LYS A 82 -17.22 -3.99 -17.55
N LYS A 83 -18.21 -4.76 -17.99
CA LYS A 83 -18.58 -6.06 -17.39
C LYS A 83 -17.33 -6.77 -16.87
N ILE A 84 -17.23 -6.90 -15.56
CA ILE A 84 -16.13 -7.60 -14.91
C ILE A 84 -16.31 -9.06 -15.33
N GLN A 85 -15.46 -9.54 -16.23
CA GLN A 85 -15.32 -10.98 -16.41
C GLN A 85 -14.58 -11.47 -15.18
N ALA A 86 -15.29 -12.19 -14.33
CA ALA A 86 -14.67 -12.85 -13.20
C ALA A 86 -13.67 -13.87 -13.78
N MET A 87 -12.37 -13.55 -13.67
CA MET A 87 -11.31 -14.48 -14.06
C MET A 87 -11.15 -15.55 -12.98
N ASN A 88 -11.08 -16.80 -13.40
CA ASN A 88 -10.72 -17.90 -12.52
C ASN A 88 -9.22 -17.80 -12.17
N MET A 89 -8.81 -18.34 -11.00
CA MET A 89 -7.40 -18.32 -10.57
C MET A 89 -6.45 -18.94 -11.60
N ARG A 90 -6.90 -19.95 -12.33
CA ARG A 90 -6.14 -20.58 -13.41
C ARG A 90 -5.93 -19.63 -14.59
N GLU A 91 -6.99 -18.94 -15.03
CA GLU A 91 -6.92 -17.94 -16.10
C GLU A 91 -5.99 -16.77 -15.71
N LEU A 92 -6.04 -16.34 -14.44
CA LEU A 92 -5.15 -15.31 -13.92
C LEU A 92 -3.68 -15.77 -13.95
N TYR A 93 -3.41 -17.00 -13.55
CA TYR A 93 -2.06 -17.56 -13.62
C TYR A 93 -1.57 -17.70 -15.08
N GLU A 94 -2.42 -18.17 -15.99
CA GLU A 94 -2.09 -18.28 -17.41
C GLU A 94 -1.83 -16.90 -18.06
N ALA A 95 -2.58 -15.87 -17.62
CA ALA A 95 -2.39 -14.49 -18.11
C ALA A 95 -1.10 -13.82 -17.60
N SER A 96 -0.71 -14.06 -16.36
CA SER A 96 0.48 -13.46 -15.76
C SER A 96 1.05 -14.31 -14.62
N PRO A 97 1.73 -15.42 -14.93
CA PRO A 97 2.30 -16.32 -13.91
C PRO A 97 3.32 -15.60 -13.03
N PHE A 98 4.18 -14.79 -13.64
CA PHE A 98 5.19 -14.01 -12.93
C PHE A 98 4.55 -12.99 -11.97
N GLY A 99 3.53 -12.25 -12.42
CA GLY A 99 2.84 -11.26 -11.59
C GLY A 99 2.16 -11.91 -10.37
N MET A 100 1.48 -13.04 -10.57
CA MET A 100 0.79 -13.75 -9.50
C MET A 100 1.76 -14.29 -8.45
N VAL A 101 2.83 -14.94 -8.87
CA VAL A 101 3.85 -15.50 -7.96
C VAL A 101 4.59 -14.39 -7.22
N SER A 102 5.01 -13.33 -7.93
CA SER A 102 5.69 -12.18 -7.31
C SER A 102 4.83 -11.49 -6.27
N SER A 103 3.53 -11.28 -6.54
CA SER A 103 2.61 -10.67 -5.59
C SER A 103 2.41 -11.51 -4.33
N LEU A 104 2.37 -12.82 -4.46
CA LEU A 104 2.24 -13.73 -3.32
C LEU A 104 3.49 -13.68 -2.43
N PHE A 105 4.69 -13.78 -3.01
CA PHE A 105 5.93 -13.67 -2.26
C PHE A 105 6.10 -12.30 -1.63
N TYR A 106 5.85 -11.23 -2.38
CA TYR A 106 5.92 -9.87 -1.86
C TYR A 106 4.97 -9.66 -0.67
N GLY A 107 3.71 -10.07 -0.80
CA GLY A 107 2.73 -9.96 0.29
C GLY A 107 3.14 -10.73 1.54
N THR A 108 3.73 -11.91 1.37
CA THR A 108 4.24 -12.73 2.48
C THR A 108 5.42 -12.05 3.18
N ILE A 109 6.40 -11.58 2.42
CA ILE A 109 7.58 -10.88 2.96
C ILE A 109 7.15 -9.59 3.67
N GLN A 110 6.30 -8.80 3.05
CA GLN A 110 5.81 -7.55 3.60
C GLN A 110 5.05 -7.76 4.92
N SER A 111 4.15 -8.74 4.96
CA SER A 111 3.41 -9.08 6.17
C SER A 111 4.33 -9.57 7.29
N ALA A 112 5.28 -10.44 6.97
CA ALA A 112 6.27 -10.93 7.91
C ALA A 112 7.13 -9.78 8.47
N LEU A 113 7.63 -8.90 7.60
CA LEU A 113 8.47 -7.76 7.99
C LEU A 113 7.75 -6.86 9.00
N PHE A 114 6.54 -6.39 8.70
CA PHE A 114 5.81 -5.50 9.60
C PHE A 114 5.41 -6.17 10.91
N THR A 115 5.01 -7.44 10.86
CA THR A 115 4.59 -8.18 12.05
C THR A 115 5.79 -8.51 12.95
N LEU A 116 6.86 -9.06 12.38
CA LEU A 116 8.04 -9.46 13.14
C LEU A 116 8.81 -8.24 13.66
N LEU A 117 8.85 -7.13 12.92
CA LEU A 117 9.46 -5.90 13.39
C LEU A 117 8.82 -5.41 14.69
N ALA A 118 7.49 -5.38 14.76
CA ALA A 118 6.77 -4.95 15.94
C ALA A 118 7.03 -5.89 17.14
N VAL A 119 7.00 -7.20 16.91
CA VAL A 119 7.28 -8.22 17.93
C VAL A 119 8.73 -8.10 18.42
N TYR A 120 9.69 -8.01 17.51
CA TYR A 120 11.10 -7.87 17.84
C TYR A 120 11.37 -6.59 18.64
N ALA A 121 10.87 -5.45 18.20
CA ALA A 121 11.04 -4.19 18.88
C ALA A 121 10.45 -4.24 20.32
N THR A 122 9.29 -4.88 20.48
CA THR A 122 8.68 -5.09 21.79
C THR A 122 9.56 -5.99 22.68
N SER A 123 10.15 -7.05 22.13
CA SER A 123 11.05 -7.94 22.88
C SER A 123 12.35 -7.27 23.32
N MET A 124 12.78 -6.24 22.59
CA MET A 124 13.93 -5.38 22.92
C MET A 124 13.56 -4.23 23.87
N ASN A 125 12.34 -4.22 24.43
CA ASN A 125 11.82 -3.18 25.32
C ASN A 125 11.76 -1.78 24.69
N PHE A 126 11.60 -1.69 23.37
CA PHE A 126 11.39 -0.40 22.71
C PHE A 126 10.08 0.23 23.19
N THR A 127 10.13 1.53 23.40
CA THR A 127 8.93 2.34 23.69
C THR A 127 8.01 2.41 22.47
N ILE A 128 6.74 2.75 22.69
CA ILE A 128 5.78 2.95 21.59
C ILE A 128 6.29 4.00 20.61
N LEU A 129 6.96 5.04 21.09
CA LEU A 129 7.52 6.09 20.24
C LEU A 129 8.64 5.55 19.35
N GLU A 130 9.56 4.77 19.88
CA GLU A 130 10.66 4.17 19.12
C GLU A 130 10.13 3.19 18.05
N ILE A 131 9.16 2.37 18.40
CA ILE A 131 8.48 1.48 17.43
C ILE A 131 7.81 2.30 16.31
N SER A 132 7.14 3.41 16.68
CA SER A 132 6.50 4.30 15.71
C SER A 132 7.52 4.93 14.78
N ILE A 133 8.66 5.38 15.29
CA ILE A 133 9.74 5.98 14.48
C ILE A 133 10.32 4.95 13.51
N VAL A 134 10.67 3.75 13.97
CA VAL A 134 11.24 2.70 13.13
C VAL A 134 10.25 2.30 12.02
N THR A 135 8.99 2.11 12.37
CA THR A 135 7.94 1.76 11.39
C THR A 135 7.70 2.90 10.40
N PHE A 136 7.73 4.16 10.87
CA PHE A 136 7.63 5.33 10.00
C PHE A 136 8.80 5.41 9.03
N LEU A 137 10.03 5.23 9.49
CA LEU A 137 11.22 5.23 8.63
C LEU A 137 11.16 4.13 7.58
N LEU A 138 10.70 2.93 7.96
CA LEU A 138 10.48 1.82 7.03
C LEU A 138 9.43 2.18 5.97
N ALA A 139 8.30 2.74 6.37
CA ALA A 139 7.24 3.14 5.45
C ALA A 139 7.69 4.26 4.51
N ILE A 140 8.38 5.28 5.02
CA ILE A 140 8.85 6.42 4.23
C ILE A 140 9.95 6.01 3.24
N SER A 141 10.86 5.11 3.62
CA SER A 141 11.89 4.59 2.72
C SER A 141 11.27 3.87 1.52
N GLY A 142 10.24 3.04 1.77
CA GLY A 142 9.46 2.41 0.72
C GLY A 142 8.76 3.45 -0.19
N ALA A 143 8.14 4.47 0.40
CA ALA A 143 7.48 5.55 -0.35
C ALA A 143 8.47 6.32 -1.23
N VAL A 144 9.63 6.69 -0.70
CA VAL A 144 10.68 7.42 -1.45
C VAL A 144 11.22 6.57 -2.60
N ALA A 145 11.43 5.28 -2.38
CA ALA A 145 11.89 4.36 -3.43
C ALA A 145 10.85 4.13 -4.54
N GLN A 146 9.56 4.18 -4.22
CA GLN A 146 8.48 3.97 -5.19
C GLN A 146 8.49 5.01 -6.33
N PHE A 147 8.82 6.27 -6.04
CA PHE A 147 8.77 7.32 -7.03
C PHE A 147 9.80 7.15 -8.16
N PRO A 148 11.11 6.95 -7.90
CA PRO A 148 12.07 6.65 -8.96
C PRO A 148 11.78 5.33 -9.67
N VAL A 149 11.40 4.28 -8.94
CA VAL A 149 11.06 2.98 -9.54
C VAL A 149 9.84 3.10 -10.48
N GLY A 150 8.81 3.85 -10.08
CA GLY A 150 7.66 4.11 -10.93
C GLY A 150 8.01 4.83 -12.23
N LYS A 151 8.85 5.87 -12.16
CA LYS A 151 9.33 6.58 -13.36
C LYS A 151 10.18 5.68 -14.28
N ILE A 152 11.05 4.89 -13.70
CA ILE A 152 11.88 3.94 -14.45
C ILE A 152 11.01 2.89 -15.13
N SER A 153 9.97 2.40 -14.45
CA SER A 153 8.99 1.45 -14.97
C SER A 153 8.12 2.01 -16.11
N ASP A 154 7.99 3.32 -16.24
CA ASP A 154 7.29 3.96 -17.37
C ASP A 154 8.18 4.03 -18.63
N ILE A 155 9.51 3.97 -18.47
CA ILE A 155 10.51 4.11 -19.55
C ILE A 155 11.03 2.74 -20.00
N TYR A 156 11.30 1.84 -19.06
CA TYR A 156 11.89 0.53 -19.31
C TYR A 156 10.86 -0.60 -19.17
N ASP A 157 11.21 -1.76 -19.71
CA ASP A 157 10.41 -2.98 -19.53
C ASP A 157 10.26 -3.31 -18.04
N ARG A 158 9.01 -3.40 -17.59
CA ARG A 158 8.64 -3.66 -16.18
C ARG A 158 9.31 -4.90 -15.61
N ARG A 159 9.47 -5.94 -16.43
CA ARG A 159 10.13 -7.19 -16.03
C ARG A 159 11.58 -6.94 -15.62
N ARG A 160 12.30 -6.13 -16.40
CA ARG A 160 13.70 -5.78 -16.11
C ARG A 160 13.78 -4.93 -14.83
N VAL A 161 12.88 -3.98 -14.66
CA VAL A 161 12.85 -3.12 -13.46
C VAL A 161 12.63 -3.95 -12.20
N ILE A 162 11.70 -4.91 -12.22
CA ILE A 162 11.46 -5.81 -11.08
C ILE A 162 12.70 -6.64 -10.76
N VAL A 163 13.33 -7.26 -11.76
CA VAL A 163 14.55 -8.07 -11.57
C VAL A 163 15.66 -7.22 -10.95
N PHE A 164 15.92 -6.02 -11.47
CA PHE A 164 16.97 -5.15 -10.90
C PHE A 164 16.64 -4.68 -9.48
N SER A 165 15.38 -4.35 -9.19
CA SER A 165 14.97 -3.96 -7.83
C SER A 165 15.16 -5.12 -6.84
N THR A 166 14.80 -6.34 -7.22
CA THR A 166 14.94 -7.53 -6.37
C THR A 166 16.44 -7.85 -6.10
N PHE A 167 17.30 -7.67 -7.08
CA PHE A 167 18.74 -7.81 -6.87
C PHE A 167 19.30 -6.73 -5.94
N GLY A 168 18.82 -5.50 -6.03
CA GLY A 168 19.21 -4.41 -5.14
C GLY A 168 18.77 -4.60 -3.68
N GLU A 169 17.73 -5.38 -3.44
CA GLU A 169 17.27 -5.74 -2.07
C GLU A 169 18.08 -6.92 -1.47
N ALA A 170 18.76 -7.70 -2.31
CA ALA A 170 19.52 -8.88 -1.88
C ALA A 170 20.96 -8.59 -1.46
N ILE A 171 21.46 -7.36 -1.62
CA ILE A 171 22.78 -6.87 -1.26
C ILE A 171 22.68 -5.95 -0.04
#